data_9625a64a885c1a61e1b7d1cc9224a9e7
#
_entry.id   9625a64a885c1a61e1b7d1cc9224a9e7
#
_cell.length_a   1.000
_cell.length_b   1.000
_cell.length_c   1.000
_cell.angle_alpha   90.00
_cell.angle_beta   90.00
_cell.angle_gamma   90.00
#
_symmetry.space_group_name_H-M   'P 1'
#
loop_
_entity.id
_entity.type
_entity.pdbx_description
1 polymer ?
#
loop_
_entity_poly.entity_id
_entity_poly.type
_entity_poly.pdbx_seq_one_letter_code
_entity_poly.pdbx_strand_id
1 'polypeptide(L)'
;MIAAQVGMAGSVTLGTNVIIGGQAGISGHLTIGDGAIIMGHSGVTKNVAANTTVVGFPAEASVDYWRKLAGLRRLLKQSDNNN
;
A
#
# COMPACT_ATOMS: atom_id res chain seq x y z
N MET A 1 12.49 -2.44 8.45
CA MET A 1 13.28 -1.30 7.94
C MET A 1 12.37 -0.17 7.54
N ILE A 2 12.69 1.01 7.99
CA ILE A 2 11.88 2.21 7.68
C ILE A 2 12.77 3.17 6.89
N ALA A 3 12.33 3.50 5.67
CA ALA A 3 13.07 4.42 4.83
C ALA A 3 12.90 5.88 5.29
N ALA A 4 13.63 6.80 4.65
CA ALA A 4 13.57 8.21 4.99
C ALA A 4 12.22 8.84 4.61
N GLN A 5 11.83 9.88 5.33
CA GLN A 5 10.65 10.70 5.07
C GLN A 5 9.32 9.94 5.21
N VAL A 6 9.31 8.90 6.05
CA VAL A 6 8.07 8.22 6.40
C VAL A 6 7.33 9.06 7.44
N GLY A 7 6.05 9.36 7.17
CA GLY A 7 5.19 10.07 8.09
C GLY A 7 4.28 9.11 8.83
N MET A 8 4.29 9.18 10.17
CA MET A 8 3.39 8.40 11.00
C MET A 8 2.66 9.34 11.94
N ALA A 9 1.33 9.38 11.83
CA ALA A 9 0.49 10.21 12.70
C ALA A 9 -0.30 9.31 13.62
N GLY A 10 -0.47 9.76 14.88
CA GLY A 10 -1.17 8.99 15.89
C GLY A 10 -0.31 7.89 16.50
N SER A 11 -0.95 6.87 17.05
CA SER A 11 -0.28 5.73 17.67
C SER A 11 -0.23 4.57 16.68
N VAL A 12 0.94 4.32 16.11
CA VAL A 12 1.14 3.24 15.15
C VAL A 12 1.96 2.14 15.83
N THR A 13 1.46 0.91 15.78
CA THR A 13 2.16 -0.26 16.29
C THR A 13 2.74 -1.03 15.11
N LEU A 14 4.06 -1.18 15.09
CA LEU A 14 4.76 -1.91 14.05
C LEU A 14 5.14 -3.29 14.54
N GLY A 15 4.85 -4.31 13.72
CA GLY A 15 5.31 -5.65 14.00
C GLY A 15 6.79 -5.84 13.70
N THR A 16 7.24 -7.08 13.74
CA THR A 16 8.62 -7.46 13.50
C THR A 16 8.91 -7.54 12.00
N ASN A 17 10.08 -7.07 11.58
CA ASN A 17 10.51 -7.15 10.18
C ASN A 17 9.60 -6.41 9.20
N VAL A 18 8.97 -5.31 9.63
CA VAL A 18 8.18 -4.47 8.76
C VAL A 18 9.09 -3.62 7.87
N ILE A 19 8.75 -3.52 6.60
CA ILE A 19 9.46 -2.67 5.64
C ILE A 19 8.53 -1.55 5.19
N ILE A 20 8.96 -0.30 5.39
CA ILE A 20 8.19 0.87 4.98
C ILE A 20 9.02 1.66 3.98
N GLY A 21 8.51 1.77 2.75
CA GLY A 21 9.18 2.50 1.69
C GLY A 21 9.21 4.01 1.92
N GLY A 22 10.11 4.70 1.23
CA GLY A 22 10.31 6.13 1.41
C GLY A 22 9.05 6.93 1.10
N GLN A 23 8.81 7.99 1.88
CA GLN A 23 7.68 8.91 1.73
C GLN A 23 6.30 8.27 1.89
N ALA A 24 6.22 7.07 2.48
CA ALA A 24 4.95 6.48 2.84
C ALA A 24 4.35 7.22 4.03
N GLY A 25 3.03 7.28 4.09
CA GLY A 25 2.30 7.90 5.21
C GLY A 25 1.42 6.87 5.90
N ILE A 26 1.42 6.89 7.22
CA ILE A 26 0.57 6.02 8.03
C ILE A 26 -0.19 6.90 9.01
N SER A 27 -1.52 6.86 8.97
CA SER A 27 -2.34 7.75 9.79
C SER A 27 -3.26 6.96 10.71
N GLY A 28 -3.58 7.58 11.86
CA GLY A 28 -4.50 7.01 12.84
C GLY A 28 -3.82 6.07 13.82
N HIS A 29 -4.65 5.28 14.52
CA HIS A 29 -4.18 4.30 15.49
C HIS A 29 -4.18 2.93 14.83
N LEU A 30 -3.11 2.62 14.10
CA LEU A 30 -3.05 1.44 13.25
C LEU A 30 -2.05 0.42 13.76
N THR A 31 -2.28 -0.84 13.41
CA THR A 31 -1.35 -1.93 13.65
C THR A 31 -0.86 -2.48 12.32
N ILE A 32 0.45 -2.49 12.16
CA ILE A 32 1.10 -3.06 10.97
C ILE A 32 1.65 -4.41 11.37
N GLY A 33 1.16 -5.47 10.76
CA GLY A 33 1.51 -6.84 11.12
C GLY A 33 2.94 -7.21 10.79
N ASP A 34 3.41 -8.31 11.38
CA ASP A 34 4.79 -8.78 11.20
C ASP A 34 5.07 -9.09 9.74
N GLY A 35 6.24 -8.68 9.26
CA GLY A 35 6.67 -8.96 7.89
C GLY A 35 5.90 -8.19 6.82
N ALA A 36 5.08 -7.21 7.19
CA ALA A 36 4.35 -6.42 6.22
C ALA A 36 5.29 -5.50 5.45
N ILE A 37 4.94 -5.24 4.19
CA ILE A 37 5.69 -4.36 3.32
C ILE A 37 4.79 -3.23 2.87
N ILE A 38 5.18 -1.99 3.16
CA ILE A 38 4.48 -0.79 2.71
C ILE A 38 5.35 -0.13 1.67
N MET A 39 4.87 -0.10 0.42
CA MET A 39 5.64 0.45 -0.68
C MET A 39 5.75 1.97 -0.57
N GLY A 40 6.78 2.52 -1.20
CA GLY A 40 7.02 3.96 -1.16
C GLY A 40 5.84 4.77 -1.67
N HIS A 41 5.65 5.95 -1.13
CA HIS A 41 4.56 6.88 -1.43
C HIS A 41 3.15 6.34 -1.15
N SER A 42 3.03 5.24 -0.42
CA SER A 42 1.73 4.69 -0.05
C SER A 42 1.12 5.48 1.11
N GLY A 43 -0.21 5.54 1.15
CA GLY A 43 -0.93 6.13 2.27
C GLY A 43 -1.76 5.08 2.99
N VAL A 44 -1.35 4.71 4.20
CA VAL A 44 -2.00 3.64 4.96
C VAL A 44 -3.07 4.23 5.87
N THR A 45 -4.30 3.80 5.70
CA THR A 45 -5.45 4.26 6.49
C THR A 45 -6.16 3.15 7.22
N LYS A 46 -5.70 1.91 7.09
CA LYS A 46 -6.27 0.72 7.73
C LYS A 46 -5.15 -0.15 8.27
N ASN A 47 -5.49 -1.02 9.22
CA ASN A 47 -4.54 -2.00 9.72
C ASN A 47 -4.03 -2.88 8.59
N VAL A 48 -2.76 -3.27 8.69
CA VAL A 48 -2.11 -4.11 7.69
C VAL A 48 -1.86 -5.48 8.30
N ALA A 49 -2.35 -6.52 7.66
CA ALA A 49 -2.15 -7.89 8.12
C ALA A 49 -0.69 -8.31 7.97
N ALA A 50 -0.27 -9.31 8.76
CA ALA A 50 1.08 -9.83 8.69
C ALA A 50 1.39 -10.37 7.28
N ASN A 51 2.62 -10.21 6.86
CA ASN A 51 3.14 -10.71 5.58
C ASN A 51 2.36 -10.22 4.37
N THR A 52 1.79 -9.03 4.45
CA THR A 52 1.02 -8.41 3.37
C THR A 52 1.79 -7.24 2.79
N THR A 53 1.80 -7.13 1.46
CA THR A 53 2.36 -5.97 0.76
C THR A 53 1.22 -5.05 0.37
N VAL A 54 1.31 -3.78 0.77
CA VAL A 54 0.30 -2.77 0.43
C VAL A 54 0.90 -1.65 -0.39
N VAL A 55 0.08 -1.04 -1.25
CA VAL A 55 0.52 -0.01 -2.17
C VAL A 55 -0.65 0.92 -2.48
N GLY A 56 -0.33 2.17 -2.81
CA GLY A 56 -1.32 3.13 -3.28
C GLY A 56 -1.81 4.09 -2.20
N PHE A 57 -2.78 4.90 -2.56
CA PHE A 57 -3.43 5.84 -1.65
C PHE A 57 -4.93 5.85 -1.95
N PRO A 58 -5.79 5.39 -1.01
CA PRO A 58 -5.42 4.67 0.21
C PRO A 58 -4.72 3.35 -0.10
N ALA A 59 -3.82 2.93 0.79
CA ALA A 59 -3.04 1.71 0.56
C ALA A 59 -3.96 0.48 0.58
N GLU A 60 -3.68 -0.43 -0.33
CA GLU A 60 -4.40 -1.69 -0.44
C GLU A 60 -3.43 -2.82 -0.76
N ALA A 61 -3.87 -4.07 -0.64
CA ALA A 61 -3.03 -5.20 -0.98
C ALA A 61 -2.56 -5.08 -2.43
N SER A 62 -1.28 -5.33 -2.68
CA SER A 62 -0.70 -5.13 -4.01
C SER A 62 -1.40 -5.95 -5.08
N VAL A 63 -1.87 -7.15 -4.75
CA VAL A 63 -2.62 -7.99 -5.68
C VAL A 63 -3.87 -7.25 -6.19
N ASP A 64 -4.61 -6.61 -5.28
CA ASP A 64 -5.82 -5.88 -5.65
C ASP A 64 -5.50 -4.65 -6.50
N TYR A 65 -4.42 -3.94 -6.16
CA TYR A 65 -3.97 -2.78 -6.91
C TYR A 65 -3.64 -3.15 -8.36
N TRP A 66 -2.82 -4.20 -8.53
CA TRP A 66 -2.43 -4.65 -9.87
C TRP A 66 -3.61 -5.18 -10.66
N ARG A 67 -4.56 -5.82 -10.00
CA ARG A 67 -5.78 -6.30 -10.62
C ARG A 67 -6.60 -5.15 -11.19
N LYS A 68 -6.72 -4.05 -10.44
CA LYS A 68 -7.42 -2.85 -10.91
C LYS A 68 -6.74 -2.23 -12.12
N LEU A 69 -5.41 -2.14 -12.10
CA LEU A 69 -4.66 -1.62 -13.24
C LEU A 69 -4.83 -2.49 -14.47
N ALA A 70 -4.78 -3.81 -14.32
CA ALA A 70 -4.98 -4.74 -15.42
C ALA A 70 -6.39 -4.61 -15.99
N GLY A 71 -7.41 -4.46 -15.15
CA GLY A 71 -8.79 -4.23 -15.57
C GLY A 71 -8.94 -2.95 -16.36
N LEU A 72 -8.32 -1.88 -15.88
CA LEU A 72 -8.35 -0.58 -16.57
C LEU A 72 -7.67 -0.67 -17.94
N ARG A 73 -6.51 -1.30 -18.01
CA ARG A 73 -5.82 -1.50 -19.29
C ARG A 73 -6.68 -2.28 -20.29
N ARG A 74 -7.38 -3.31 -19.80
CA ARG A 74 -8.26 -4.13 -20.63
C ARG A 74 -9.41 -3.30 -21.20
N LEU A 75 -10.02 -2.45 -20.37
CA LEU A 75 -11.10 -1.57 -20.81
C LEU A 75 -10.61 -0.57 -21.87
N LEU A 76 -9.44 0.03 -21.65
CA LEU A 76 -8.86 0.98 -22.59
C LEU A 76 -8.55 0.30 -23.93
N LYS A 77 -8.04 -0.92 -23.88
CA LYS A 77 -7.72 -1.67 -25.09
C LYS A 77 -8.99 -2.03 -25.87
N GLN A 78 -10.06 -2.42 -25.19
CA GLN A 78 -11.34 -2.70 -25.84
C GLN A 78 -11.91 -1.45 -26.51
N SER A 79 -11.80 -0.29 -25.85
CA SER A 79 -12.25 0.98 -26.40
C SER A 79 -11.51 1.30 -27.70
N ASP A 80 -10.20 1.10 -27.74
CA ASP A 80 -9.40 1.33 -28.94
C ASP A 80 -9.78 0.37 -30.07
N ASN A 81 -10.10 -0.88 -29.75
CA ASN A 81 -10.45 -1.88 -30.74
C ASN A 81 -11.87 -1.68 -31.31
N ASN A 82 -12.73 -0.94 -30.64
CA ASN A 82 -14.10 -0.68 -31.06
C ASN A 82 -14.21 0.58 -31.93
N ASN A 83 -13.11 1.25 -32.16
CA ASN A 83 -13.06 2.41 -33.08
C ASN A 83 -12.59 1.96 -34.49
#